data_ac224268330a0568d8edabc8675d3629
#
_entry.id   ac224268330a0568d8edabc8675d3629
#
_cell.length_a   1.000
_cell.length_b   1.000
_cell.length_c   1.000
_cell.angle_alpha   90.00
_cell.angle_beta   90.00
_cell.angle_gamma   90.00
#
_symmetry.space_group_name_H-M   'P 1'
#
loop_
_entity.id
_entity.type
_entity.pdbx_description
1 polymer ?
#
loop_
_entity_poly.entity_id
_entity_poly.type
_entity_poly.pdbx_seq_one_letter_code
_entity_poly.pdbx_strand_id
1 'polypeptide(L)'
;MSDLPSAVLFACTMNSVRSPMAEAIMKFLHGHQVYVDSAGVRSKDIDGYAVAVMDEIGIDLSRHHAKTFDDLEDDYFDIVITLSPEAQHSAIELTRVMACEVEFWNTMDPSLIESEDREVVLDAYRQVRDQLMQRIKDRFPVQTPLDT
;
A
#
# COMPACT_ATOMS: atom_id res chain seq x y z
N MET A 1 -12.45 9.31 19.76
CA MET A 1 -11.01 9.16 19.92
C MET A 1 -10.45 8.33 18.77
N SER A 2 -9.36 8.75 18.21
CA SER A 2 -8.80 8.07 17.07
C SER A 2 -7.80 6.98 17.52
N ASP A 3 -7.93 5.79 16.94
CA ASP A 3 -6.98 4.69 17.16
C ASP A 3 -5.98 4.60 16.01
N LEU A 4 -5.81 5.70 15.27
CA LEU A 4 -4.89 5.72 14.14
C LEU A 4 -3.43 5.65 14.62
N PRO A 5 -2.59 4.88 13.91
CA PRO A 5 -1.15 4.88 14.17
C PRO A 5 -0.54 6.21 13.77
N SER A 6 0.66 6.50 14.25
CA SER A 6 1.40 7.69 13.84
C SER A 6 2.04 7.51 12.46
N ALA A 7 2.53 6.32 12.18
CA ALA A 7 3.23 6.04 10.91
C ALA A 7 2.97 4.60 10.47
N VAL A 8 2.65 4.43 9.18
CA VAL A 8 2.36 3.14 8.56
C VAL A 8 3.24 2.96 7.33
N LEU A 9 3.85 1.78 7.20
CA LEU A 9 4.58 1.39 6.01
C LEU A 9 3.82 0.25 5.32
N PHE A 10 3.52 0.43 4.04
CA PHE A 10 3.01 -0.67 3.21
C PHE A 10 4.15 -1.25 2.39
N ALA A 11 4.22 -2.57 2.31
CA ALA A 11 5.32 -3.22 1.61
C ALA A 11 4.82 -4.35 0.71
N CYS A 12 5.42 -4.45 -0.47
CA CYS A 12 5.15 -5.54 -1.40
C CYS A 12 6.46 -5.95 -2.08
N THR A 13 6.38 -6.73 -3.15
CA THR A 13 7.60 -7.26 -3.77
C THR A 13 8.37 -6.19 -4.53
N MET A 14 7.71 -5.41 -5.40
CA MET A 14 8.39 -4.47 -6.31
C MET A 14 8.14 -3.00 -6.02
N ASN A 15 7.23 -2.65 -5.11
CA ASN A 15 6.80 -1.26 -4.88
C ASN A 15 6.35 -0.56 -6.17
N SER A 16 5.64 -1.29 -7.03
CA SER A 16 5.16 -0.74 -8.31
C SER A 16 3.65 -0.83 -8.50
N VAL A 17 2.94 -1.67 -7.73
CA VAL A 17 1.49 -1.84 -7.85
C VAL A 17 0.83 -1.81 -6.47
N ARG A 18 0.96 -2.89 -5.70
CA ARG A 18 0.17 -3.11 -4.48
C ARG A 18 0.46 -2.10 -3.38
N SER A 19 1.72 -1.96 -2.99
CA SER A 19 2.06 -1.06 -1.90
C SER A 19 1.93 0.41 -2.28
N PRO A 20 2.25 0.85 -3.52
CA PRO A 20 1.95 2.23 -3.91
C PRO A 20 0.46 2.55 -3.87
N MET A 21 -0.40 1.61 -4.31
CA MET A 21 -1.85 1.79 -4.26
C MET A 21 -2.32 1.93 -2.81
N ALA A 22 -1.84 1.05 -1.93
CA ALA A 22 -2.21 1.10 -0.52
C ALA A 22 -1.74 2.39 0.14
N GLU A 23 -0.52 2.81 -0.15
CA GLU A 23 0.02 4.07 0.36
C GLU A 23 -0.86 5.25 -0.06
N ALA A 24 -1.21 5.32 -1.34
CA ALA A 24 -2.01 6.42 -1.87
C ALA A 24 -3.42 6.44 -1.28
N ILE A 25 -4.04 5.27 -1.09
CA ILE A 25 -5.36 5.18 -0.47
C ILE A 25 -5.31 5.65 0.99
N MET A 26 -4.32 5.18 1.74
CA MET A 26 -4.18 5.57 3.14
C MET A 26 -3.94 7.08 3.27
N LYS A 27 -3.10 7.65 2.40
CA LYS A 27 -2.88 9.09 2.38
C LYS A 27 -4.15 9.86 2.05
N PHE A 28 -4.96 9.35 1.11
CA PHE A 28 -6.23 9.98 0.76
C PHE A 28 -7.18 10.02 1.96
N LEU A 29 -7.22 8.95 2.73
CA LEU A 29 -8.14 8.83 3.86
C LEU A 29 -7.61 9.49 5.13
N HIS A 30 -6.32 9.40 5.39
CA HIS A 30 -5.73 9.78 6.69
C HIS A 30 -4.42 10.58 6.58
N GLY A 31 -4.03 11.04 5.41
CA GLY A 31 -2.71 11.61 5.18
C GLY A 31 -2.37 12.86 5.98
N HIS A 32 -3.37 13.54 6.55
CA HIS A 32 -3.15 14.71 7.41
C HIS A 32 -2.92 14.34 8.87
N GLN A 33 -3.12 13.07 9.24
CA GLN A 33 -2.96 12.59 10.61
C GLN A 33 -1.94 11.47 10.73
N VAL A 34 -1.66 10.76 9.64
CA VAL A 34 -0.78 9.59 9.65
C VAL A 34 0.33 9.78 8.61
N TYR A 35 1.57 9.54 9.02
CA TYR A 35 2.66 9.47 8.05
C TYR A 35 2.59 8.11 7.36
N VAL A 36 2.58 8.11 6.02
CA VAL A 36 2.43 6.88 5.23
C VAL A 36 3.54 6.80 4.21
N ASP A 37 4.17 5.64 4.11
CA ASP A 37 5.17 5.39 3.08
C ASP A 37 4.99 3.96 2.56
N SER A 38 5.73 3.61 1.52
CA SER A 38 5.73 2.26 0.98
C SER A 38 7.12 1.88 0.49
N ALA A 39 7.37 0.58 0.42
CA ALA A 39 8.66 0.06 -0.05
C ALA A 39 8.46 -1.35 -0.62
N GLY A 40 9.45 -1.83 -1.35
CA GLY A 40 9.46 -3.17 -1.88
C GLY A 40 10.71 -3.93 -1.49
N VAL A 41 10.67 -5.24 -1.65
CA VAL A 41 11.88 -6.06 -1.54
C VAL A 41 12.86 -5.65 -2.64
N ARG A 42 12.31 -5.38 -3.82
CA ARG A 42 13.01 -4.80 -4.97
C ARG A 42 12.23 -3.58 -5.42
N SER A 43 12.72 -2.83 -6.37
CA SER A 43 11.99 -1.69 -6.92
C SER A 43 11.83 -1.81 -8.43
N LYS A 44 10.71 -1.33 -8.93
CA LYS A 44 10.38 -1.25 -10.33
C LYS A 44 9.53 -0.01 -10.53
N ASP A 45 9.67 0.66 -11.68
CA ASP A 45 8.89 1.88 -11.96
C ASP A 45 7.40 1.65 -11.75
N ILE A 46 6.70 2.72 -11.37
CA ILE A 46 5.26 2.63 -11.12
C ILE A 46 4.53 2.06 -12.34
N ASP A 47 3.63 1.12 -12.08
CA ASP A 47 2.90 0.42 -13.13
C ASP A 47 1.81 1.31 -13.72
N GLY A 48 1.76 1.40 -15.06
CA GLY A 48 0.80 2.25 -15.75
C GLY A 48 -0.65 1.85 -15.54
N TYR A 49 -0.95 0.56 -15.42
CA TYR A 49 -2.31 0.12 -15.12
C TYR A 49 -2.73 0.52 -13.70
N ALA A 50 -1.79 0.47 -12.75
CA ALA A 50 -2.08 0.92 -11.40
C ALA A 50 -2.40 2.42 -11.40
N VAL A 51 -1.63 3.22 -12.14
CA VAL A 51 -1.90 4.65 -12.28
C VAL A 51 -3.30 4.87 -12.85
N ALA A 52 -3.66 4.11 -13.91
CA ALA A 52 -4.95 4.26 -14.57
C ALA A 52 -6.14 3.97 -13.65
N VAL A 53 -6.09 2.86 -12.90
CA VAL A 53 -7.22 2.50 -12.05
C VAL A 53 -7.33 3.39 -10.80
N MET A 54 -6.22 3.94 -10.33
CA MET A 54 -6.27 4.91 -9.23
C MET A 54 -6.85 6.24 -9.70
N ASP A 55 -6.53 6.64 -10.93
CA ASP A 55 -7.09 7.85 -11.52
C ASP A 55 -8.63 7.76 -11.61
N GLU A 56 -9.17 6.56 -11.84
CA GLU A 56 -10.64 6.34 -11.88
C GLU A 56 -11.33 6.78 -10.59
N ILE A 57 -10.64 6.75 -9.46
CA ILE A 57 -11.21 7.15 -8.17
C ILE A 57 -10.62 8.48 -7.68
N GLY A 58 -9.97 9.23 -8.58
CA GLY A 58 -9.49 10.58 -8.27
C GLY A 58 -8.19 10.63 -7.50
N ILE A 59 -7.41 9.55 -7.49
CA ILE A 59 -6.12 9.51 -6.80
C ILE A 59 -5.00 9.45 -7.83
N ASP A 60 -4.09 10.43 -7.77
CA ASP A 60 -2.95 10.51 -8.69
C ASP A 60 -1.79 9.68 -8.15
N LEU A 61 -1.45 8.59 -8.84
CA LEU A 61 -0.34 7.71 -8.49
C LEU A 61 0.87 7.96 -9.41
N SER A 62 0.76 8.82 -10.40
CA SER A 62 1.77 8.99 -11.45
C SER A 62 3.11 9.50 -10.95
N ARG A 63 3.14 10.13 -9.79
CA ARG A 63 4.37 10.71 -9.22
C ARG A 63 5.07 9.81 -8.22
N HIS A 64 4.57 8.60 -8.03
CA HIS A 64 5.19 7.67 -7.10
C HIS A 64 6.59 7.27 -7.57
N HIS A 65 7.55 7.30 -6.65
CA HIS A 65 8.92 6.82 -6.90
C HIS A 65 9.13 5.53 -6.13
N ALA A 66 9.37 4.45 -6.88
CA ALA A 66 9.58 3.14 -6.28
C ALA A 66 10.87 3.12 -5.46
N LYS A 67 10.82 2.44 -4.32
CA LYS A 67 11.98 2.29 -3.46
C LYS A 67 11.97 0.96 -2.72
N THR A 68 13.14 0.56 -2.25
CA THR A 68 13.29 -0.66 -1.46
C THR A 68 13.31 -0.33 0.02
N PHE A 69 13.29 -1.36 0.87
CA PHE A 69 13.43 -1.16 2.31
C PHE A 69 14.72 -0.42 2.65
N ASP A 70 15.81 -0.68 1.92
CA ASP A 70 17.10 -0.02 2.18
C ASP A 70 17.07 1.46 1.83
N ASP A 71 16.15 1.90 0.98
CA ASP A 71 16.04 3.28 0.55
C ASP A 71 15.20 4.13 1.50
N LEU A 72 14.58 3.53 2.52
CA LEU A 72 13.75 4.26 3.46
C LEU A 72 14.60 5.22 4.29
N GLU A 73 14.19 6.48 4.32
CA GLU A 73 14.88 7.50 5.11
C GLU A 73 14.43 7.47 6.56
N ASP A 74 13.15 7.14 6.78
CA ASP A 74 12.61 7.00 8.12
C ASP A 74 12.77 5.59 8.61
N ASP A 75 13.16 5.44 9.86
CA ASP A 75 13.35 4.13 10.49
C ASP A 75 12.32 3.86 11.58
N TYR A 76 11.26 4.68 11.65
CA TYR A 76 10.20 4.48 12.63
C TYR A 76 8.83 4.34 11.97
N PHE A 77 8.22 3.19 12.16
CA PHE A 77 6.84 2.94 11.78
C PHE A 77 6.17 2.16 12.92
N ASP A 78 4.95 2.55 13.28
CA ASP A 78 4.17 1.80 14.28
C ASP A 78 3.75 0.45 13.73
N ILE A 79 3.33 0.45 12.46
CA ILE A 79 2.80 -0.74 11.79
C ILE A 79 3.43 -0.86 10.42
N VAL A 80 3.87 -2.06 10.09
CA VAL A 80 4.30 -2.42 8.73
C VAL A 80 3.27 -3.43 8.21
N ILE A 81 2.59 -3.07 7.14
CA ILE A 81 1.58 -3.93 6.50
C ILE A 81 2.17 -4.49 5.23
N THR A 82 2.36 -5.80 5.19
CA THR A 82 2.95 -6.48 4.05
C THR A 82 1.87 -7.09 3.19
N LEU A 83 2.04 -7.01 1.88
CA LEU A 83 1.03 -7.41 0.90
C LEU A 83 1.46 -8.61 0.07
N SER A 84 2.68 -9.09 0.29
CA SER A 84 3.21 -10.28 -0.39
C SER A 84 4.03 -11.11 0.58
N PRO A 85 4.17 -12.43 0.33
CA PRO A 85 5.00 -13.28 1.17
C PRO A 85 6.46 -12.83 1.24
N GLU A 86 7.04 -12.37 0.13
CA GLU A 86 8.42 -11.89 0.11
C GLU A 86 8.58 -10.66 1.01
N ALA A 87 7.62 -9.73 0.94
CA ALA A 87 7.67 -8.52 1.77
C ALA A 87 7.51 -8.89 3.25
N GLN A 88 6.67 -9.89 3.56
CA GLN A 88 6.49 -10.37 4.93
C GLN A 88 7.82 -10.88 5.50
N HIS A 89 8.55 -11.65 4.71
CA HIS A 89 9.84 -12.18 5.14
C HIS A 89 10.83 -11.03 5.43
N SER A 90 10.89 -10.04 4.54
CA SER A 90 11.77 -8.88 4.72
C SER A 90 11.36 -8.02 5.92
N ALA A 91 10.05 -7.85 6.13
CA ALA A 91 9.55 -7.03 7.23
C ALA A 91 9.87 -7.63 8.59
N ILE A 92 9.87 -8.95 8.70
CA ILE A 92 10.24 -9.61 9.96
C ILE A 92 11.66 -9.23 10.37
N GLU A 93 12.57 -9.06 9.41
CA GLU A 93 13.92 -8.62 9.71
C GLU A 93 13.96 -7.21 10.31
N LEU A 94 13.02 -6.33 9.91
CA LEU A 94 12.94 -4.99 10.50
C LEU A 94 12.60 -5.02 11.98
N THR A 95 11.84 -6.03 12.44
CA THR A 95 11.46 -6.10 13.86
C THR A 95 12.65 -6.32 14.78
N ARG A 96 13.80 -6.69 14.22
CA ARG A 96 15.03 -6.88 14.99
C ARG A 96 15.70 -5.56 15.35
N VAL A 97 15.40 -4.50 14.60
CA VAL A 97 16.06 -3.19 14.75
C VAL A 97 15.10 -2.06 15.07
N MET A 98 13.79 -2.29 14.95
CA MET A 98 12.81 -1.27 15.30
C MET A 98 11.58 -1.91 15.95
N ALA A 99 10.95 -1.14 16.85
CA ALA A 99 9.75 -1.59 17.54
C ALA A 99 8.53 -1.29 16.66
N CYS A 100 8.10 -2.27 15.88
CA CYS A 100 6.92 -2.13 15.04
C CYS A 100 6.10 -3.41 15.06
N GLU A 101 4.80 -3.26 14.78
CA GLU A 101 3.93 -4.41 14.54
C GLU A 101 3.95 -4.73 13.05
N VAL A 102 3.89 -6.01 12.70
CA VAL A 102 3.84 -6.44 11.31
C VAL A 102 2.53 -7.18 11.09
N GLU A 103 1.76 -6.74 10.09
CA GLU A 103 0.52 -7.41 9.66
C GLU A 103 0.70 -7.89 8.24
N PHE A 104 0.22 -9.08 7.94
CA PHE A 104 0.28 -9.63 6.61
C PHE A 104 -1.11 -9.64 5.98
N TRP A 105 -1.29 -8.87 4.90
CA TRP A 105 -2.51 -8.84 4.10
C TRP A 105 -2.19 -9.44 2.73
N ASN A 106 -2.30 -10.75 2.60
CA ASN A 106 -1.97 -11.41 1.35
C ASN A 106 -2.83 -10.84 0.22
N THR A 107 -2.18 -10.23 -0.76
CA THR A 107 -2.85 -9.50 -1.84
C THR A 107 -2.32 -10.01 -3.18
N MET A 108 -3.24 -10.38 -4.07
CA MET A 108 -2.88 -10.86 -5.41
C MET A 108 -2.13 -9.78 -6.17
N ASP A 109 -1.11 -10.19 -6.93
CA ASP A 109 -0.39 -9.31 -7.83
C ASP A 109 -1.11 -9.28 -9.18
N PRO A 110 -1.80 -8.18 -9.53
CA PRO A 110 -2.56 -8.14 -10.78
C PRO A 110 -1.67 -8.06 -12.01
N SER A 111 -0.39 -7.73 -11.84
CA SER A 111 0.55 -7.67 -12.97
C SER A 111 0.88 -9.05 -13.54
N LEU A 112 0.51 -10.11 -12.81
CA LEU A 112 0.73 -11.48 -13.27
C LEU A 112 -0.39 -11.99 -14.18
N ILE A 113 -1.48 -11.24 -14.33
CA ILE A 113 -2.58 -11.62 -15.21
C ILE A 113 -2.13 -11.49 -16.67
N GLU A 114 -2.21 -12.60 -17.40
CA GLU A 114 -1.87 -12.63 -18.82
C GLU A 114 -3.15 -12.61 -19.64
N SER A 115 -3.32 -11.54 -20.42
CA SER A 115 -4.47 -11.40 -21.32
C SER A 115 -4.15 -10.34 -22.36
N GLU A 116 -4.63 -10.55 -23.59
CA GLU A 116 -4.55 -9.54 -24.63
C GLU A 116 -5.69 -8.53 -24.50
N ASP A 117 -6.72 -8.86 -23.72
CA ASP A 117 -7.84 -7.96 -23.50
C ASP A 117 -7.50 -6.97 -22.37
N ARG A 118 -7.33 -5.71 -22.75
CA ARG A 118 -6.98 -4.63 -21.82
C ARG A 118 -7.98 -4.51 -20.67
N GLU A 119 -9.29 -4.69 -20.94
CA GLU A 119 -10.30 -4.58 -19.90
C GLU A 119 -10.20 -5.70 -18.86
N VAL A 120 -9.82 -6.90 -19.28
CA VAL A 120 -9.59 -8.00 -18.33
C VAL A 120 -8.44 -7.65 -17.39
N VAL A 121 -7.36 -7.09 -17.94
CA VAL A 121 -6.21 -6.67 -17.12
C VAL A 121 -6.62 -5.54 -16.18
N LEU A 122 -7.28 -4.51 -16.69
CA LEU A 122 -7.73 -3.40 -15.85
C LEU A 122 -8.66 -3.84 -14.73
N ASP A 123 -9.55 -4.80 -15.01
CA ASP A 123 -10.46 -5.33 -13.98
C ASP A 123 -9.70 -6.01 -12.84
N ALA A 124 -8.62 -6.72 -13.16
CA ALA A 124 -7.79 -7.33 -12.12
C ALA A 124 -7.18 -6.26 -11.21
N TYR A 125 -6.69 -5.16 -11.79
CA TYR A 125 -6.15 -4.06 -11.01
C TYR A 125 -7.25 -3.34 -10.19
N ARG A 126 -8.45 -3.19 -10.76
CA ARG A 126 -9.59 -2.59 -10.04
C ARG A 126 -9.97 -3.42 -8.82
N GLN A 127 -9.97 -4.74 -8.96
CA GLN A 127 -10.29 -5.65 -7.86
C GLN A 127 -9.28 -5.51 -6.71
N VAL A 128 -8.00 -5.42 -7.04
CA VAL A 128 -6.96 -5.22 -6.02
C VAL A 128 -7.14 -3.86 -5.35
N ARG A 129 -7.36 -2.81 -6.14
CA ARG A 129 -7.62 -1.46 -5.62
C ARG A 129 -8.79 -1.46 -4.64
N ASP A 130 -9.90 -2.05 -5.05
CA ASP A 130 -11.13 -2.04 -4.24
C ASP A 130 -10.97 -2.88 -2.98
N GLN A 131 -10.25 -3.99 -3.07
CA GLN A 131 -9.94 -4.83 -1.92
C GLN A 131 -9.06 -4.08 -0.91
N LEU A 132 -8.03 -3.38 -1.39
CA LEU A 132 -7.17 -2.58 -0.52
C LEU A 132 -7.95 -1.44 0.13
N MET A 133 -8.81 -0.77 -0.64
CA MET A 133 -9.65 0.30 -0.10
C MET A 133 -10.51 -0.21 1.04
N GLN A 134 -11.15 -1.36 0.85
CA GLN A 134 -12.02 -1.93 1.89
C GLN A 134 -11.22 -2.35 3.12
N ARG A 135 -10.07 -3.00 2.93
CA ARG A 135 -9.23 -3.42 4.05
C ARG A 135 -8.71 -2.23 4.87
N ILE A 136 -8.29 -1.18 4.18
CA ILE A 136 -7.80 0.01 4.85
C ILE A 136 -8.93 0.69 5.63
N LYS A 137 -10.11 0.80 5.04
CA LYS A 137 -11.27 1.37 5.74
C LYS A 137 -11.69 0.56 6.96
N ASP A 138 -11.60 -0.77 6.86
CA ASP A 138 -11.97 -1.66 7.97
C ASP A 138 -10.95 -1.59 9.10
N ARG A 139 -9.67 -1.52 8.74
CA ARG A 139 -8.59 -1.51 9.73
C ARG A 139 -8.40 -0.13 10.36
N PHE A 140 -8.59 0.92 9.56
CA PHE A 140 -8.39 2.31 9.96
C PHE A 140 -9.64 3.12 9.58
N PRO A 141 -10.74 2.98 10.32
CA PRO A 141 -11.99 3.66 9.97
C PRO A 141 -11.84 5.17 9.95
N VAL A 142 -12.48 5.80 8.95
CA VAL A 142 -12.56 7.26 8.88
C VAL A 142 -13.63 7.71 9.86
N GLN A 143 -13.26 8.63 10.75
CA GLN A 143 -14.21 9.23 11.69
C GLN A 143 -14.75 10.53 11.10
N THR A 144 -16.04 10.70 11.15
CA THR A 144 -16.68 11.94 10.73
C THR A 144 -17.27 12.64 11.97
N PRO A 145 -17.52 13.95 11.91
CA PRO A 145 -18.14 14.65 13.04
C PRO A 145 -19.47 14.06 13.45
N LEU A 146 -20.17 13.40 12.53
CA LEU A 146 -21.47 12.80 12.82
C LEU A 146 -21.37 11.47 13.56
N ASP A 147 -20.19 10.87 13.60
CA ASP A 147 -19.95 9.59 14.26
C ASP A 147 -19.55 9.74 15.72
N THR A 148 -19.49 10.95 16.18
CA THR A 148 -19.08 11.24 17.57
C THR A 148 -20.27 11.38 18.50
#